data_528e443b4479a55f99007e11450e184f
#
_entry.id   528e443b4479a55f99007e11450e184f
#
_cell.length_a   1.000
_cell.length_b   1.000
_cell.length_c   1.000
_cell.angle_alpha   90.00
_cell.angle_beta   90.00
_cell.angle_gamma   90.00
#
_symmetry.space_group_name_H-M   'P 1'
#
loop_
_entity.id
_entity.type
_entity.pdbx_description
1 polymer ?
#
loop_
_entity_poly.entity_id
_entity_poly.type
_entity_poly.pdbx_seq_one_letter_code
_entity_poly.pdbx_strand_id
1 'polypeptide(L)'
;MSGLRLEREGPFARVTLDRPEVRNAFDAELIGELRAAFDTLGAEGPDALRGVVLAGAGSVFCAGADVEWMRSAIGMGIDQNERDAAALHAMLAAIDRCPAPVIARVQGAALGGGMGLCAVADIVVATADATFGFTETKLGIIPAVISPFVVAKIGESHARALFVTGQRFDADRALRIGLVHDVVADEAALDRRTEELLGELRSAGPTAARAAKALVRELRALDPEAARQHTIRHIAQQRTSPEGQEGLSAFLDKRPPRWSRDS
;
A
#
# COMPACT_ATOMS: atom_id res chain seq x y z
N MET A 1 -4.38 -13.05 20.77
CA MET A 1 -5.35 -12.11 20.18
C MET A 1 -4.86 -11.76 18.81
N SER A 2 -5.75 -11.63 17.81
CA SER A 2 -5.33 -11.24 16.45
C SER A 2 -4.59 -9.90 16.48
N GLY A 3 -3.47 -9.80 15.80
CA GLY A 3 -2.69 -8.57 15.66
C GLY A 3 -3.24 -7.65 14.56
N LEU A 4 -4.39 -8.03 13.95
CA LEU A 4 -5.02 -7.32 12.85
C LEU A 4 -6.50 -7.10 13.13
N ARG A 5 -7.00 -5.91 12.81
CA ARG A 5 -8.43 -5.59 12.83
C ARG A 5 -8.89 -5.23 11.42
N LEU A 6 -9.97 -5.89 10.97
CA LEU A 6 -10.62 -5.64 9.68
C LEU A 6 -12.02 -5.09 9.91
N GLU A 7 -12.26 -3.89 9.43
CA GLU A 7 -13.54 -3.19 9.53
C GLU A 7 -14.06 -2.85 8.13
N ARG A 8 -15.39 -2.70 8.01
CA ARG A 8 -16.06 -2.35 6.74
C ARG A 8 -16.89 -1.10 6.90
N GLU A 9 -16.78 -0.22 5.92
CA GLU A 9 -17.62 0.95 5.80
C GLU A 9 -18.10 1.07 4.34
N GLY A 10 -19.30 0.53 4.10
CA GLY A 10 -19.81 0.37 2.74
C GLY A 10 -18.83 -0.43 1.86
N PRO A 11 -18.46 0.09 0.68
CA PRO A 11 -17.55 -0.60 -0.24
C PRO A 11 -16.05 -0.40 0.10
N PHE A 12 -15.73 0.11 1.28
CA PHE A 12 -14.36 0.31 1.73
C PHE A 12 -14.00 -0.63 2.87
N ALA A 13 -12.75 -1.06 2.94
CA ALA A 13 -12.20 -1.83 4.04
C ALA A 13 -11.13 -1.02 4.77
N ARG A 14 -11.10 -1.12 6.10
CA ARG A 14 -10.01 -0.62 6.93
C ARG A 14 -9.29 -1.80 7.54
N VAL A 15 -8.01 -1.95 7.21
CA VAL A 15 -7.10 -2.97 7.75
C VAL A 15 -6.17 -2.26 8.71
N THR A 16 -6.29 -2.53 10.01
CA THR A 16 -5.52 -1.86 11.06
C THR A 16 -4.57 -2.88 11.71
N LEU A 17 -3.27 -2.60 11.70
CA LEU A 17 -2.30 -3.27 12.55
C LEU A 17 -2.64 -2.94 13.99
N ASP A 18 -2.96 -3.91 14.83
CA ASP A 18 -3.51 -3.70 16.18
C ASP A 18 -2.64 -4.33 17.27
N ARG A 19 -1.35 -3.97 17.26
CA ARG A 19 -0.32 -4.33 18.24
C ARG A 19 0.43 -3.08 18.75
N PRO A 20 -0.29 -2.06 19.28
CA PRO A 20 0.32 -0.78 19.64
C PRO A 20 1.40 -0.91 20.72
N GLU A 21 1.33 -1.92 21.61
CA GLU A 21 2.30 -2.20 22.66
C GLU A 21 3.71 -2.54 22.13
N VAL A 22 3.77 -3.14 20.93
CA VAL A 22 5.04 -3.40 20.21
C VAL A 22 5.17 -2.50 18.97
N ARG A 23 4.44 -1.36 18.93
CA ARG A 23 4.47 -0.38 17.84
C ARG A 23 4.13 -0.98 16.48
N ASN A 24 3.17 -1.91 16.45
CA ASN A 24 2.71 -2.61 15.27
C ASN A 24 3.82 -3.34 14.49
N ALA A 25 4.83 -3.83 15.20
CA ALA A 25 5.92 -4.59 14.61
C ALA A 25 5.46 -5.96 14.12
N PHE A 26 6.08 -6.44 13.04
CA PHE A 26 5.75 -7.73 12.42
C PHE A 26 6.32 -8.92 13.19
N ASP A 27 5.49 -9.92 13.41
CA ASP A 27 5.87 -11.30 13.66
C ASP A 27 5.27 -12.21 12.57
N ALA A 28 5.52 -13.50 12.67
CA ALA A 28 5.04 -14.48 11.69
C ALA A 28 3.50 -14.56 11.64
N GLU A 29 2.83 -14.35 12.78
CA GLU A 29 1.35 -14.37 12.87
C GLU A 29 0.76 -13.19 12.13
N LEU A 30 1.20 -11.95 12.42
CA LEU A 30 0.73 -10.74 11.76
C LEU A 30 1.00 -10.75 10.25
N ILE A 31 2.17 -11.28 9.80
CA ILE A 31 2.48 -11.47 8.39
C ILE A 31 1.45 -12.41 7.73
N GLY A 32 1.12 -13.51 8.38
CA GLY A 32 0.11 -14.46 7.91
C GLY A 32 -1.30 -13.86 7.86
N GLU A 33 -1.71 -13.14 8.90
CA GLU A 33 -3.01 -12.47 8.99
C GLU A 33 -3.17 -11.39 7.91
N LEU A 34 -2.17 -10.52 7.72
CA LEU A 34 -2.17 -9.51 6.67
C LEU A 34 -2.31 -10.13 5.28
N ARG A 35 -1.53 -11.17 5.01
CA ARG A 35 -1.61 -11.88 3.74
C ARG A 35 -3.01 -12.43 3.51
N ALA A 36 -3.58 -13.17 4.47
CA ALA A 36 -4.91 -13.75 4.36
C ALA A 36 -6.01 -12.70 4.17
N ALA A 37 -5.90 -11.56 4.90
CA ALA A 37 -6.82 -10.44 4.74
C ALA A 37 -6.79 -9.88 3.31
N PHE A 38 -5.61 -9.61 2.76
CA PHE A 38 -5.48 -9.05 1.41
C PHE A 38 -5.77 -10.07 0.30
N ASP A 39 -5.51 -11.36 0.51
CA ASP A 39 -5.95 -12.42 -0.42
C ASP A 39 -7.50 -12.47 -0.48
N THR A 40 -8.18 -12.35 0.67
CA THR A 40 -9.65 -12.30 0.75
C THR A 40 -10.21 -11.03 0.10
N LEU A 41 -9.69 -9.85 0.46
CA LEU A 41 -10.09 -8.57 -0.13
C LEU A 41 -9.84 -8.51 -1.64
N GLY A 42 -8.73 -9.11 -2.09
CA GLY A 42 -8.37 -9.17 -3.50
C GLY A 42 -9.31 -10.01 -4.37
N ALA A 43 -10.02 -10.95 -3.77
CA ALA A 43 -11.02 -11.78 -4.46
C ALA A 43 -12.37 -11.09 -4.65
N GLU A 44 -12.60 -9.96 -3.99
CA GLU A 44 -13.89 -9.25 -4.06
C GLU A 44 -14.07 -8.47 -5.37
N GLY A 45 -15.31 -8.40 -5.85
CA GLY A 45 -15.69 -7.64 -7.04
C GLY A 45 -15.52 -6.11 -6.86
N PRO A 46 -15.52 -5.35 -7.98
CA PRO A 46 -15.30 -3.90 -7.94
C PRO A 46 -16.40 -3.13 -7.21
N ASP A 47 -17.63 -3.62 -7.20
CA ASP A 47 -18.73 -2.99 -6.47
C ASP A 47 -18.68 -3.30 -4.96
N ALA A 48 -18.16 -4.46 -4.58
CA ALA A 48 -18.04 -4.90 -3.18
C ALA A 48 -16.85 -4.26 -2.46
N LEU A 49 -15.74 -4.01 -3.17
CA LEU A 49 -14.55 -3.39 -2.61
C LEU A 49 -14.01 -2.32 -3.56
N ARG A 50 -14.07 -1.05 -3.16
CA ARG A 50 -13.63 0.11 -3.94
C ARG A 50 -12.32 0.72 -3.46
N GLY A 51 -11.91 0.42 -2.24
CA GLY A 51 -10.64 0.86 -1.68
C GLY A 51 -10.36 0.23 -0.32
N VAL A 52 -9.09 0.23 0.07
CA VAL A 52 -8.60 -0.27 1.36
C VAL A 52 -7.78 0.81 2.03
N VAL A 53 -8.07 1.10 3.30
CA VAL A 53 -7.21 1.91 4.18
C VAL A 53 -6.35 0.95 5.01
N LEU A 54 -5.04 1.05 4.89
CA LEU A 54 -4.07 0.36 5.72
C LEU A 54 -3.56 1.33 6.79
N ALA A 55 -3.78 1.01 8.06
CA ALA A 55 -3.49 1.87 9.21
C ALA A 55 -2.76 1.10 10.32
N GLY A 56 -2.17 1.82 11.27
CA GLY A 56 -1.66 1.28 12.53
C GLY A 56 -2.41 1.85 13.72
N ALA A 57 -2.74 1.03 14.71
CA ALA A 57 -3.31 1.49 15.97
C ALA A 57 -2.25 2.20 16.82
N GLY A 58 -2.70 3.14 17.67
CA GLY A 58 -1.82 3.89 18.56
C GLY A 58 -0.96 4.91 17.82
N SER A 59 0.19 5.27 18.40
CA SER A 59 1.02 6.40 17.97
C SER A 59 2.02 6.10 16.85
N VAL A 60 2.12 4.85 16.38
CA VAL A 60 3.10 4.43 15.36
C VAL A 60 2.41 3.57 14.32
N PHE A 61 2.64 3.88 13.04
CA PHE A 61 2.11 3.06 11.95
C PHE A 61 2.70 1.64 11.98
N CYS A 62 4.03 1.50 11.86
CA CYS A 62 4.71 0.21 11.95
C CYS A 62 6.22 0.39 12.20
N ALA A 63 6.74 -0.20 13.28
CA ALA A 63 8.16 -0.12 13.64
C ALA A 63 9.07 -1.16 12.96
N GLY A 64 8.52 -1.97 12.05
CA GLY A 64 9.28 -3.01 11.34
C GLY A 64 9.16 -4.39 11.97
N ALA A 65 10.26 -5.14 12.05
CA ALA A 65 10.25 -6.47 12.62
C ALA A 65 10.16 -6.45 14.15
N ASP A 66 9.37 -7.37 14.72
CA ASP A 66 9.23 -7.55 16.15
C ASP A 66 10.56 -8.04 16.76
N VAL A 67 10.91 -7.52 17.94
CA VAL A 67 12.18 -7.83 18.61
C VAL A 67 12.29 -9.32 18.98
N GLU A 68 11.20 -9.93 19.43
CA GLU A 68 11.20 -11.37 19.75
C GLU A 68 11.30 -12.22 18.48
N TRP A 69 10.64 -11.81 17.40
CA TRP A 69 10.80 -12.47 16.11
C TRP A 69 12.23 -12.33 15.56
N MET A 70 12.86 -11.15 15.68
CA MET A 70 14.28 -10.97 15.33
C MET A 70 15.18 -11.83 16.20
N ARG A 71 14.88 -11.95 17.50
CA ARG A 71 15.64 -12.80 18.42
C ARG A 71 15.54 -14.27 18.03
N SER A 72 14.39 -14.76 17.61
CA SER A 72 14.20 -16.15 17.16
C SER A 72 15.01 -16.45 15.90
N ALA A 73 15.33 -15.47 15.06
CA ALA A 73 16.16 -15.66 13.87
C ALA A 73 17.66 -15.89 14.21
N ILE A 74 18.09 -15.56 15.44
CA ILE A 74 19.47 -15.79 15.86
C ILE A 74 19.72 -17.30 15.94
N GLY A 75 20.71 -17.80 15.20
CA GLY A 75 21.07 -19.23 15.15
C GLY A 75 20.17 -20.07 14.20
N MET A 76 19.16 -19.51 13.57
CA MET A 76 18.42 -20.21 12.53
C MET A 76 19.28 -20.42 11.28
N GLY A 77 19.12 -21.59 10.64
CA GLY A 77 19.75 -21.90 9.36
C GLY A 77 19.15 -21.10 8.21
N ILE A 78 19.82 -21.16 7.06
CA ILE A 78 19.42 -20.41 5.85
C ILE A 78 18.00 -20.78 5.40
N ASP A 79 17.66 -22.06 5.38
CA ASP A 79 16.35 -22.53 4.88
C ASP A 79 15.16 -21.97 5.69
N GLN A 80 15.33 -21.76 7.01
CA GLN A 80 14.27 -21.16 7.82
C GLN A 80 14.16 -19.66 7.55
N ASN A 81 15.30 -18.97 7.47
CA ASN A 81 15.31 -17.55 7.12
C ASN A 81 14.74 -17.29 5.72
N GLU A 82 14.97 -18.18 4.75
CA GLU A 82 14.36 -18.08 3.42
C GLU A 82 12.83 -18.25 3.46
N ARG A 83 12.31 -19.19 4.29
CA ARG A 83 10.86 -19.34 4.47
C ARG A 83 10.22 -18.09 5.07
N ASP A 84 10.83 -17.50 6.08
CA ASP A 84 10.34 -16.30 6.74
C ASP A 84 10.38 -15.10 5.78
N ALA A 85 11.46 -14.96 5.02
CA ALA A 85 11.58 -13.94 3.98
C ALA A 85 10.55 -14.11 2.86
N ALA A 86 10.29 -15.37 2.45
CA ALA A 86 9.27 -15.68 1.44
C ALA A 86 7.84 -15.35 1.94
N ALA A 87 7.54 -15.62 3.22
CA ALA A 87 6.26 -15.26 3.82
C ALA A 87 6.05 -13.74 3.84
N LEU A 88 7.06 -12.96 4.25
CA LEU A 88 7.03 -11.50 4.23
C LEU A 88 6.86 -10.96 2.81
N HIS A 89 7.60 -11.51 1.83
CA HIS A 89 7.44 -11.13 0.43
C HIS A 89 6.03 -11.43 -0.08
N ALA A 90 5.47 -12.60 0.23
CA ALA A 90 4.12 -12.99 -0.19
C ALA A 90 3.05 -12.06 0.38
N MET A 91 3.19 -11.63 1.64
CA MET A 91 2.31 -10.64 2.26
C MET A 91 2.38 -9.29 1.51
N LEU A 92 3.57 -8.74 1.27
CA LEU A 92 3.73 -7.49 0.53
C LEU A 92 3.17 -7.60 -0.90
N ALA A 93 3.41 -8.72 -1.56
CA ALA A 93 2.89 -8.98 -2.90
C ALA A 93 1.35 -9.10 -2.93
N ALA A 94 0.71 -9.62 -1.87
CA ALA A 94 -0.75 -9.66 -1.76
C ALA A 94 -1.34 -8.24 -1.66
N ILE A 95 -0.70 -7.34 -0.91
CA ILE A 95 -1.09 -5.93 -0.80
C ILE A 95 -0.89 -5.20 -2.14
N ASP A 96 0.29 -5.33 -2.77
CA ASP A 96 0.61 -4.69 -4.06
C ASP A 96 -0.35 -5.14 -5.17
N ARG A 97 -0.74 -6.42 -5.17
CA ARG A 97 -1.63 -7.01 -6.17
C ARG A 97 -3.11 -6.85 -5.86
N CYS A 98 -3.49 -6.35 -4.69
CA CYS A 98 -4.88 -6.08 -4.37
C CYS A 98 -5.50 -5.24 -5.50
N PRO A 99 -6.57 -5.69 -6.16
CA PRO A 99 -7.14 -4.94 -7.28
C PRO A 99 -7.69 -3.57 -6.86
N ALA A 100 -8.24 -3.47 -5.65
CA ALA A 100 -8.71 -2.19 -5.11
C ALA A 100 -7.52 -1.30 -4.71
N PRO A 101 -7.61 0.03 -4.91
CA PRO A 101 -6.62 0.97 -4.41
C PRO A 101 -6.39 0.85 -2.89
N VAL A 102 -5.12 0.90 -2.48
CA VAL A 102 -4.70 0.82 -1.08
C VAL A 102 -4.13 2.18 -0.65
N ILE A 103 -4.71 2.76 0.40
CA ILE A 103 -4.26 4.01 1.02
C ILE A 103 -3.57 3.66 2.34
N ALA A 104 -2.29 3.97 2.48
CA ALA A 104 -1.59 3.88 3.76
C ALA A 104 -1.77 5.18 4.54
N ARG A 105 -2.34 5.07 5.75
CA ARG A 105 -2.50 6.15 6.74
C ARG A 105 -1.37 6.06 7.75
N VAL A 106 -0.39 6.95 7.66
CA VAL A 106 0.88 6.84 8.37
C VAL A 106 1.05 7.95 9.41
N GLN A 107 1.06 7.57 10.69
CA GLN A 107 1.39 8.44 11.81
C GLN A 107 2.66 7.93 12.52
N GLY A 108 3.40 8.83 13.17
CA GLY A 108 4.52 8.56 14.05
C GLY A 108 5.74 7.95 13.35
N ALA A 109 5.70 6.69 12.95
CA ALA A 109 6.86 6.09 12.27
C ALA A 109 6.49 4.93 11.33
N ALA A 110 7.25 4.81 10.23
CA ALA A 110 7.32 3.64 9.38
C ALA A 110 8.79 3.23 9.23
N LEU A 111 9.20 2.11 9.82
CA LEU A 111 10.60 1.66 9.83
C LEU A 111 10.72 0.24 9.28
N GLY A 112 11.85 -0.09 8.65
CA GLY A 112 12.12 -1.44 8.16
C GLY A 112 10.97 -2.02 7.33
N GLY A 113 10.36 -3.12 7.77
CA GLY A 113 9.19 -3.71 7.12
C GLY A 113 8.00 -2.77 6.95
N GLY A 114 7.81 -1.78 7.86
CA GLY A 114 6.80 -0.73 7.72
C GLY A 114 7.01 0.15 6.49
N MET A 115 8.27 0.34 6.07
CA MET A 115 8.60 0.99 4.79
C MET A 115 8.13 0.15 3.60
N GLY A 116 8.16 -1.17 3.73
CA GLY A 116 7.60 -2.09 2.74
C GLY A 116 6.11 -1.88 2.55
N LEU A 117 5.34 -1.71 3.64
CA LEU A 117 3.90 -1.39 3.56
C LEU A 117 3.65 -0.06 2.84
N CYS A 118 4.42 0.98 3.14
CA CYS A 118 4.34 2.26 2.42
C CYS A 118 4.68 2.09 0.93
N ALA A 119 5.65 1.24 0.59
CA ALA A 119 6.06 1.04 -0.79
C ALA A 119 5.01 0.32 -1.65
N VAL A 120 4.26 -0.63 -1.07
CA VAL A 120 3.21 -1.38 -1.78
C VAL A 120 1.84 -0.70 -1.78
N ALA A 121 1.63 0.32 -0.97
CA ALA A 121 0.41 1.12 -1.00
C ALA A 121 0.38 2.04 -2.24
N ASP A 122 -0.80 2.22 -2.83
CA ASP A 122 -0.97 3.11 -4.00
C ASP A 122 -0.83 4.58 -3.60
N ILE A 123 -1.45 4.95 -2.50
CA ILE A 123 -1.42 6.30 -1.94
C ILE A 123 -0.91 6.21 -0.50
N VAL A 124 0.00 7.10 -0.12
CA VAL A 124 0.52 7.20 1.25
C VAL A 124 0.28 8.62 1.73
N VAL A 125 -0.44 8.77 2.83
CA VAL A 125 -0.62 10.04 3.54
C VAL A 125 0.06 9.93 4.89
N ALA A 126 0.85 10.92 5.26
CA ALA A 126 1.60 10.91 6.51
C ALA A 126 1.41 12.20 7.32
N THR A 127 1.54 12.09 8.65
CA THR A 127 1.66 13.27 9.51
C THR A 127 3.04 13.92 9.35
N ALA A 128 3.12 15.24 9.56
CA ALA A 128 4.35 16.01 9.40
C ALA A 128 5.48 15.58 10.36
N ASP A 129 5.12 15.03 11.52
CA ASP A 129 6.04 14.49 12.52
C ASP A 129 6.45 13.03 12.26
N ALA A 130 5.91 12.41 11.21
CA ALA A 130 6.22 11.02 10.90
C ALA A 130 7.69 10.82 10.51
N THR A 131 8.27 9.75 11.02
CA THR A 131 9.67 9.36 10.77
C THR A 131 9.74 8.08 9.95
N PHE A 132 10.60 8.08 8.95
CA PHE A 132 10.81 6.98 8.01
C PHE A 132 12.24 6.44 8.08
N GLY A 133 12.47 5.16 7.74
CA GLY A 133 13.83 4.65 7.67
C GLY A 133 13.95 3.18 7.30
N PHE A 134 14.94 2.90 6.46
CA PHE A 134 15.41 1.54 6.12
C PHE A 134 16.56 1.19 7.07
N THR A 135 16.22 0.78 8.30
CA THR A 135 17.19 0.68 9.39
C THR A 135 17.95 -0.63 9.44
N GLU A 136 17.70 -1.55 8.52
CA GLU A 136 18.25 -2.90 8.47
C GLU A 136 19.78 -2.91 8.46
N THR A 137 20.43 -2.01 7.73
CA THR A 137 21.91 -1.95 7.67
C THR A 137 22.57 -1.56 8.99
N LYS A 138 21.84 -0.90 9.90
CA LYS A 138 22.31 -0.64 11.28
C LYS A 138 22.36 -1.92 12.11
N LEU A 139 21.69 -2.98 11.69
CA LEU A 139 21.67 -4.30 12.32
C LEU A 139 22.60 -5.29 11.61
N GLY A 140 23.36 -4.88 10.59
CA GLY A 140 24.22 -5.75 9.81
C GLY A 140 23.47 -6.63 8.80
N ILE A 141 22.20 -6.33 8.52
CA ILE A 141 21.38 -6.98 7.50
C ILE A 141 20.97 -5.97 6.42
N ILE A 142 20.18 -6.38 5.44
CA ILE A 142 19.79 -5.53 4.31
C ILE A 142 18.26 -5.53 4.12
N PRO A 143 17.67 -4.45 3.60
CA PRO A 143 16.23 -4.37 3.31
C PRO A 143 15.86 -5.16 2.04
N ALA A 144 16.26 -6.44 1.96
CA ALA A 144 16.19 -7.24 0.74
C ALA A 144 14.77 -7.49 0.28
N VAL A 145 13.90 -7.98 1.18
CA VAL A 145 12.53 -8.39 0.82
C VAL A 145 11.69 -7.23 0.32
N ILE A 146 11.84 -6.05 0.93
CA ILE A 146 11.10 -4.85 0.57
C ILE A 146 11.69 -4.13 -0.67
N SER A 147 12.95 -4.41 -1.02
CA SER A 147 13.70 -3.64 -2.02
C SER A 147 13.05 -3.56 -3.40
N PRO A 148 12.45 -4.62 -3.97
CA PRO A 148 11.81 -4.51 -5.29
C PRO A 148 10.66 -3.49 -5.32
N PHE A 149 9.86 -3.44 -4.25
CA PHE A 149 8.75 -2.51 -4.10
C PHE A 149 9.25 -1.08 -3.85
N VAL A 150 10.25 -0.93 -2.99
CA VAL A 150 10.84 0.38 -2.66
C VAL A 150 11.53 0.99 -3.88
N VAL A 151 12.36 0.23 -4.60
CA VAL A 151 13.03 0.72 -5.82
C VAL A 151 12.01 1.15 -6.87
N ALA A 152 10.93 0.39 -7.03
CA ALA A 152 9.85 0.76 -7.94
C ALA A 152 9.12 2.05 -7.53
N LYS A 153 9.04 2.35 -6.22
CA LYS A 153 8.35 3.51 -5.65
C LYS A 153 9.19 4.78 -5.69
N ILE A 154 10.43 4.73 -5.20
CA ILE A 154 11.28 5.91 -5.02
C ILE A 154 12.49 5.99 -5.98
N GLY A 155 12.64 5.01 -6.86
CA GLY A 155 13.75 4.92 -7.79
C GLY A 155 15.07 4.45 -7.17
N GLU A 156 15.99 3.97 -8.04
CA GLU A 156 17.27 3.38 -7.63
C GLU A 156 18.15 4.36 -6.85
N SER A 157 18.24 5.60 -7.28
CA SER A 157 19.12 6.60 -6.67
C SER A 157 18.78 6.85 -5.20
N HIS A 158 17.51 7.07 -4.90
CA HIS A 158 17.05 7.30 -3.54
C HIS A 158 17.14 6.04 -2.68
N ALA A 159 16.76 4.89 -3.24
CA ALA A 159 16.88 3.61 -2.54
C ALA A 159 18.33 3.31 -2.14
N ARG A 160 19.31 3.44 -3.05
CA ARG A 160 20.74 3.24 -2.76
C ARG A 160 21.23 4.14 -1.63
N ALA A 161 20.95 5.43 -1.71
CA ALA A 161 21.40 6.39 -0.70
C ALA A 161 20.84 6.07 0.70
N LEU A 162 19.57 5.65 0.79
CA LEU A 162 18.89 5.36 2.05
C LEU A 162 19.26 3.97 2.60
N PHE A 163 19.39 2.97 1.75
CA PHE A 163 19.72 1.60 2.18
C PHE A 163 21.13 1.51 2.76
N VAL A 164 22.14 2.11 2.10
CA VAL A 164 23.53 2.00 2.57
C VAL A 164 23.78 2.78 3.86
N THR A 165 23.01 3.81 4.12
CA THR A 165 23.19 4.63 5.32
C THR A 165 22.33 4.18 6.49
N GLY A 166 21.19 3.54 6.22
CA GLY A 166 20.18 3.21 7.24
C GLY A 166 19.69 4.44 8.02
N GLN A 167 19.83 5.65 7.46
CA GLN A 167 19.43 6.89 8.14
C GLN A 167 17.91 7.01 8.21
N ARG A 168 17.44 7.60 9.29
CA ARG A 168 16.05 8.05 9.40
C ARG A 168 15.88 9.37 8.68
N PHE A 169 14.67 9.64 8.20
CA PHE A 169 14.32 10.88 7.52
C PHE A 169 12.87 11.26 7.83
N ASP A 170 12.55 12.52 7.61
CA ASP A 170 11.25 13.13 7.89
C ASP A 170 10.24 12.96 6.76
N ALA A 171 9.01 13.38 7.04
CA ALA A 171 7.89 13.32 6.09
C ALA A 171 8.14 14.21 4.85
N ASP A 172 8.79 15.34 4.99
CA ASP A 172 9.14 16.23 3.87
C ASP A 172 10.09 15.55 2.89
N ARG A 173 11.09 14.84 3.38
CA ARG A 173 11.96 14.06 2.51
C ARG A 173 11.22 12.89 1.87
N ALA A 174 10.34 12.21 2.63
CA ALA A 174 9.51 11.13 2.11
C ALA A 174 8.61 11.60 0.97
N LEU A 175 8.04 12.81 1.06
CA LEU A 175 7.26 13.45 0.00
C LEU A 175 8.14 13.77 -1.22
N ARG A 176 9.30 14.39 -1.03
CA ARG A 176 10.22 14.77 -2.13
C ARG A 176 10.72 13.57 -2.95
N ILE A 177 10.87 12.39 -2.34
CA ILE A 177 11.34 11.19 -3.04
C ILE A 177 10.19 10.33 -3.59
N GLY A 178 8.94 10.73 -3.43
CA GLY A 178 7.76 10.02 -3.93
C GLY A 178 7.35 8.79 -3.11
N LEU A 179 7.86 8.63 -1.88
CA LEU A 179 7.38 7.59 -0.96
C LEU A 179 6.01 7.95 -0.39
N VAL A 180 5.82 9.20 -0.02
CA VAL A 180 4.59 9.79 0.52
C VAL A 180 4.00 10.72 -0.54
N HIS A 181 2.67 10.78 -0.64
CA HIS A 181 1.97 11.61 -1.62
C HIS A 181 1.42 12.89 -0.99
N ASP A 182 1.01 12.82 0.28
CA ASP A 182 0.51 13.97 1.04
C ASP A 182 1.11 13.99 2.44
N VAL A 183 1.51 15.16 2.91
CA VAL A 183 1.93 15.41 4.29
C VAL A 183 0.96 16.37 4.94
N VAL A 184 0.42 16.00 6.09
CA VAL A 184 -0.60 16.74 6.83
C VAL A 184 -0.12 17.07 8.25
N ALA A 185 -0.73 18.07 8.87
CA ALA A 185 -0.22 18.62 10.14
C ALA A 185 -0.30 17.64 11.31
N ASP A 186 -1.38 16.87 11.43
CA ASP A 186 -1.68 16.05 12.58
C ASP A 186 -2.60 14.85 12.20
N GLU A 187 -2.91 13.99 13.17
CA GLU A 187 -3.77 12.82 12.96
C GLU A 187 -5.19 13.19 12.54
N ALA A 188 -5.75 14.30 13.05
CA ALA A 188 -7.07 14.73 12.65
C ALA A 188 -7.11 15.17 11.17
N ALA A 189 -6.04 15.82 10.71
CA ALA A 189 -5.87 16.15 9.30
C ALA A 189 -5.60 14.90 8.44
N LEU A 190 -4.89 13.90 9.01
CA LEU A 190 -4.64 12.62 8.37
C LEU A 190 -5.93 11.85 8.12
N ASP A 191 -6.85 11.82 9.11
CA ASP A 191 -8.16 11.22 8.96
C ASP A 191 -8.99 11.95 7.89
N ARG A 192 -9.08 13.27 7.96
CA ARG A 192 -9.80 14.05 6.94
C ARG A 192 -9.27 13.81 5.53
N ARG A 193 -7.93 13.81 5.35
CA ARG A 193 -7.34 13.57 4.03
C ARG A 193 -7.61 12.16 3.52
N THR A 194 -7.59 11.18 4.40
CA THR A 194 -7.94 9.79 4.07
C THR A 194 -9.40 9.70 3.60
N GLU A 195 -10.34 10.34 4.29
CA GLU A 195 -11.75 10.39 3.90
C GLU A 195 -11.99 11.12 2.57
N GLU A 196 -11.26 12.23 2.32
CA GLU A 196 -11.29 12.91 1.02
C GLU A 196 -10.88 11.96 -0.12
N LEU A 197 -9.80 11.19 0.06
CA LEU A 197 -9.35 10.21 -0.93
C LEU A 197 -10.36 9.06 -1.13
N LEU A 198 -11.01 8.59 -0.07
CA LEU A 198 -12.12 7.64 -0.19
C LEU A 198 -13.29 8.25 -0.96
N GLY A 199 -13.58 9.54 -0.76
CA GLY A 199 -14.56 10.30 -1.55
C GLY A 199 -14.20 10.34 -3.05
N GLU A 200 -12.93 10.56 -3.39
CA GLU A 200 -12.46 10.52 -4.78
C GLU A 200 -12.62 9.11 -5.38
N LEU A 201 -12.25 8.06 -4.62
CA LEU A 201 -12.46 6.68 -5.05
C LEU A 201 -13.97 6.34 -5.20
N ARG A 202 -14.81 6.95 -4.38
CA ARG A 202 -16.28 6.80 -4.47
C ARG A 202 -16.83 7.42 -5.74
N SER A 203 -16.23 8.51 -6.21
CA SER A 203 -16.62 9.19 -7.46
C SER A 203 -16.09 8.51 -8.72
N ALA A 204 -14.97 7.78 -8.62
CA ALA A 204 -14.36 7.07 -9.73
C ALA A 204 -15.16 5.79 -10.11
N GLY A 205 -15.13 5.42 -11.39
CA GLY A 205 -15.67 4.14 -11.84
C GLY A 205 -14.90 2.97 -11.18
N PRO A 206 -15.57 2.05 -10.48
CA PRO A 206 -14.89 1.03 -9.69
C PRO A 206 -14.02 0.08 -10.52
N THR A 207 -14.45 -0.28 -11.71
CA THR A 207 -13.66 -1.09 -12.65
C THR A 207 -12.53 -0.27 -13.27
N ALA A 208 -12.77 1.00 -13.59
CA ALA A 208 -11.76 1.90 -14.15
C ALA A 208 -10.63 2.19 -13.18
N ALA A 209 -10.91 2.41 -11.89
CA ALA A 209 -9.91 2.62 -10.86
C ALA A 209 -8.98 1.39 -10.71
N ARG A 210 -9.55 0.17 -10.70
CA ARG A 210 -8.79 -1.07 -10.68
C ARG A 210 -7.93 -1.27 -11.94
N ALA A 211 -8.51 -1.00 -13.11
CA ALA A 211 -7.81 -1.10 -14.39
C ALA A 211 -6.64 -0.09 -14.47
N ALA A 212 -6.83 1.14 -13.98
CA ALA A 212 -5.77 2.14 -13.93
C ALA A 212 -4.60 1.71 -13.03
N LYS A 213 -4.89 1.14 -11.84
CA LYS A 213 -3.87 0.57 -10.95
C LYS A 213 -3.10 -0.57 -11.65
N ALA A 214 -3.84 -1.52 -12.24
CA ALA A 214 -3.24 -2.66 -12.95
C ALA A 214 -2.36 -2.20 -14.11
N LEU A 215 -2.82 -1.23 -14.91
CA LEU A 215 -2.10 -0.69 -16.07
C LEU A 215 -0.71 -0.18 -15.70
N VAL A 216 -0.59 0.60 -14.61
CA VAL A 216 0.71 1.14 -14.17
C VAL A 216 1.71 0.03 -13.85
N ARG A 217 1.25 -1.07 -13.24
CA ARG A 217 2.10 -2.23 -12.92
C ARG A 217 2.49 -3.00 -14.20
N GLU A 218 1.54 -3.22 -15.10
CA GLU A 218 1.73 -3.98 -16.33
C GLU A 218 2.75 -3.30 -17.27
N LEU A 219 2.71 -1.98 -17.38
CA LEU A 219 3.62 -1.20 -18.21
C LEU A 219 5.10 -1.36 -17.83
N ARG A 220 5.42 -1.69 -16.57
CA ARG A 220 6.81 -1.86 -16.13
C ARG A 220 7.55 -3.00 -16.81
N ALA A 221 6.82 -4.02 -17.27
CA ALA A 221 7.39 -5.23 -17.87
C ALA A 221 7.38 -5.20 -19.41
N LEU A 222 6.83 -4.16 -20.04
CA LEU A 222 6.64 -4.08 -21.46
C LEU A 222 7.72 -3.20 -22.14
N ASP A 223 8.18 -3.63 -23.32
CA ASP A 223 8.92 -2.75 -24.20
C ASP A 223 8.01 -1.65 -24.78
N PRO A 224 8.56 -0.57 -25.38
CA PRO A 224 7.77 0.56 -25.87
C PRO A 224 6.69 0.19 -26.89
N GLU A 225 6.92 -0.77 -27.78
CA GLU A 225 5.92 -1.15 -28.79
C GLU A 225 4.80 -2.00 -28.17
N ALA A 226 5.15 -2.96 -27.31
CA ALA A 226 4.19 -3.72 -26.55
C ALA A 226 3.35 -2.81 -25.64
N ALA A 227 3.97 -1.83 -24.97
CA ALA A 227 3.27 -0.84 -24.15
C ALA A 227 2.28 0.00 -24.98
N ARG A 228 2.68 0.44 -26.18
CA ARG A 228 1.80 1.16 -27.10
C ARG A 228 0.56 0.34 -27.48
N GLN A 229 0.75 -0.91 -27.88
CA GLN A 229 -0.35 -1.81 -28.26
C GLN A 229 -1.26 -2.12 -27.06
N HIS A 230 -0.65 -2.36 -25.90
CA HIS A 230 -1.36 -2.63 -24.66
C HIS A 230 -2.28 -1.46 -24.25
N THR A 231 -1.75 -0.24 -24.21
CA THR A 231 -2.51 0.96 -23.83
C THR A 231 -3.64 1.28 -24.81
N ILE A 232 -3.42 1.15 -26.13
CA ILE A 232 -4.46 1.34 -27.15
C ILE A 232 -5.61 0.33 -26.93
N ARG A 233 -5.27 -0.94 -26.71
CA ARG A 233 -6.28 -1.99 -26.47
C ARG A 233 -7.08 -1.72 -25.19
N HIS A 234 -6.39 -1.40 -24.09
CA HIS A 234 -7.02 -1.18 -22.80
C HIS A 234 -7.98 0.01 -22.80
N ILE A 235 -7.61 1.16 -23.40
CA ILE A 235 -8.54 2.29 -23.49
C ILE A 235 -9.74 1.99 -24.39
N ALA A 236 -9.56 1.22 -25.48
CA ALA A 236 -10.66 0.82 -26.35
C ALA A 236 -11.64 -0.11 -25.59
N GLN A 237 -11.13 -1.11 -24.88
CA GLN A 237 -11.93 -2.01 -24.05
C GLN A 237 -12.68 -1.24 -22.96
N GLN A 238 -11.99 -0.33 -22.24
CA GLN A 238 -12.63 0.45 -21.17
C GLN A 238 -13.73 1.36 -21.70
N ARG A 239 -13.53 2.02 -22.85
CA ARG A 239 -14.54 2.86 -23.48
C ARG A 239 -15.78 2.08 -23.91
N THR A 240 -15.62 0.84 -24.36
CA THR A 240 -16.73 -0.02 -24.81
C THR A 240 -17.37 -0.84 -23.69
N SER A 241 -16.82 -0.81 -22.48
CA SER A 241 -17.38 -1.48 -21.31
C SER A 241 -18.70 -0.83 -20.87
N PRO A 242 -19.59 -1.56 -20.16
CA PRO A 242 -20.82 -0.97 -19.61
C PRO A 242 -20.54 0.22 -18.69
N GLU A 243 -19.48 0.18 -17.87
CA GLU A 243 -19.07 1.27 -17.00
C GLU A 243 -18.57 2.47 -17.79
N GLY A 244 -17.72 2.26 -18.80
CA GLY A 244 -17.21 3.32 -19.66
C GLY A 244 -18.33 4.02 -20.44
N GLN A 245 -19.31 3.27 -20.96
CA GLN A 245 -20.48 3.83 -21.65
C GLN A 245 -21.39 4.63 -20.71
N GLU A 246 -21.63 4.11 -19.49
CA GLU A 246 -22.39 4.85 -18.47
C GLU A 246 -21.68 6.15 -18.09
N GLY A 247 -20.36 6.11 -17.83
CA GLY A 247 -19.59 7.30 -17.46
C GLY A 247 -19.60 8.37 -18.53
N LEU A 248 -19.40 7.98 -19.80
CA LEU A 248 -19.45 8.90 -20.94
C LEU A 248 -20.86 9.52 -21.12
N SER A 249 -21.92 8.70 -21.05
CA SER A 249 -23.29 9.19 -21.13
C SER A 249 -23.62 10.13 -19.98
N ALA A 250 -23.29 9.77 -18.74
CA ALA A 250 -23.51 10.60 -17.56
C ALA A 250 -22.84 11.97 -17.68
N PHE A 251 -21.58 11.98 -18.16
CA PHE A 251 -20.84 13.22 -18.39
C PHE A 251 -21.52 14.13 -19.45
N LEU A 252 -21.92 13.57 -20.59
CA LEU A 252 -22.59 14.30 -21.66
C LEU A 252 -23.96 14.83 -21.22
N ASP A 253 -24.71 14.04 -20.46
CA ASP A 253 -26.04 14.38 -19.92
C ASP A 253 -25.95 15.28 -18.68
N LYS A 254 -24.75 15.63 -18.19
CA LYS A 254 -24.48 16.44 -16.99
C LYS A 254 -25.20 15.88 -15.75
N ARG A 255 -25.20 14.59 -15.58
CA ARG A 255 -25.74 13.85 -14.44
C ARG A 255 -24.66 13.05 -13.73
N PRO A 256 -24.83 12.71 -12.44
CA PRO A 256 -23.94 11.77 -11.78
C PRO A 256 -24.05 10.36 -12.39
N PRO A 257 -22.94 9.63 -12.53
CA PRO A 257 -22.97 8.24 -12.95
C PRO A 257 -23.60 7.35 -11.88
N ARG A 258 -24.06 6.15 -12.27
CA ARG A 258 -24.80 5.25 -11.36
C ARG A 258 -24.00 4.88 -10.10
N TRP A 259 -22.71 4.58 -10.25
CA TRP A 259 -21.86 4.18 -9.14
C TRP A 259 -21.61 5.27 -8.08
N SER A 260 -21.91 6.53 -8.33
CA SER A 260 -21.82 7.61 -7.36
C SER A 260 -23.14 7.91 -6.63
N ARG A 261 -24.24 7.19 -6.97
CA ARG A 261 -25.57 7.39 -6.37
C ARG A 261 -25.84 6.47 -5.19
N ASP A 262 -25.19 5.31 -5.16
CA ASP A 262 -25.40 4.25 -4.17
C ASP A 262 -24.35 4.30 -3.03
N SER A 263 -23.84 5.50 -2.74
CA SER A 263 -22.72 5.71 -1.81
C SER A 263 -23.14 6.59 -0.64
#